data_7dc151af453937d0d34fcd00bda1a2a5
#
_entry.id   7dc151af453937d0d34fcd00bda1a2a5
#
_cell.length_a   1.000
_cell.length_b   1.000
_cell.length_c   1.000
_cell.angle_alpha   90.00
_cell.angle_beta   90.00
_cell.angle_gamma   90.00
#
_symmetry.space_group_name_H-M   'P 1'
#
loop_
_entity.id
_entity.type
_entity.pdbx_description
1 polymer ?
#
loop_
_entity_poly.entity_id
_entity_poly.type
_entity_poly.pdbx_seq_one_letter_code
_entity_poly.pdbx_strand_id
1 'polypeptide(L)'
;MRTESSYGWLVARDPAARARLAADVERLYQVRGHEPGLPSEADTFAELETDIQVHRYVANPQPLFSRLPFDYRFVPPPVRAAGLVLIDRLHPVGATEAFPRWPQEPRLDDLRTSLWSEAAAAAGLMLETPTYPDGRRGAVLLTHDIDSRADIGGISDIRVLERRFDLPSSVGFIPRISWPDRGVIDELVADGCEIYCHDLGHDGKLPYRDLPSIRADFDRFFEANAYARPLLRGFRSGQLLMTAGLLGLLAEWFSFDLSLPDTEHGGPYGSNAGCATVHPFLVDGLLEIPLTLPQDFFLANVEKYDSARMLSTWRDKLEAVLARGGVAVVNTHPVWTNPRRQREWAAYAGLLETVAGAGAWVTTPSQLRGWLLGLRNG
;
A
#
# COMPACT_ATOMS: atom_id res chain seq x y z
N MET A 1 18.56 -3.79 3.88
CA MET A 1 17.65 -3.02 3.01
C MET A 1 17.87 -1.54 3.24
N ARG A 2 17.76 -0.74 2.18
CA ARG A 2 17.80 0.73 2.26
C ARG A 2 16.55 1.29 1.61
N THR A 3 16.01 2.35 2.20
CA THR A 3 14.88 3.07 1.62
C THR A 3 15.33 4.42 1.03
N GLU A 4 14.57 4.89 0.03
CA GLU A 4 14.70 6.23 -0.54
C GLU A 4 13.29 6.77 -0.78
N SER A 5 12.88 7.79 0.00
CA SER A 5 11.56 8.39 -0.10
C SER A 5 11.39 9.20 -1.38
N SER A 6 10.23 9.08 -2.03
CA SER A 6 9.88 9.92 -3.17
C SER A 6 9.59 11.37 -2.81
N TYR A 7 9.45 11.71 -1.55
CA TYR A 7 9.16 13.08 -1.10
C TYR A 7 10.19 14.08 -1.62
N GLY A 8 11.50 13.77 -1.48
CA GLY A 8 12.57 14.64 -2.00
C GLY A 8 12.50 14.87 -3.51
N TRP A 9 12.01 13.88 -4.29
CA TRP A 9 11.84 14.03 -5.74
C TRP A 9 10.70 14.98 -6.09
N LEU A 10 9.68 15.05 -5.24
CA LEU A 10 8.51 15.90 -5.42
C LEU A 10 8.80 17.37 -5.08
N VAL A 11 9.63 17.65 -4.06
CA VAL A 11 9.82 19.00 -3.51
C VAL A 11 11.12 19.67 -3.98
N ALA A 12 12.07 18.90 -4.54
CA ALA A 12 13.35 19.39 -5.07
C ALA A 12 13.68 18.67 -6.38
N ARG A 13 13.15 19.19 -7.50
CA ARG A 13 13.23 18.51 -8.80
C ARG A 13 14.63 18.56 -9.42
N ASP A 14 15.41 19.62 -9.16
CA ASP A 14 16.82 19.65 -9.57
C ASP A 14 17.63 18.62 -8.78
N PRO A 15 18.23 17.59 -9.43
CA PRO A 15 18.96 16.54 -8.75
C PRO A 15 20.16 17.05 -7.91
N ALA A 16 20.85 18.10 -8.37
CA ALA A 16 21.99 18.65 -7.66
C ALA A 16 21.56 19.42 -6.39
N ALA A 17 20.49 20.20 -6.48
CA ALA A 17 19.89 20.86 -5.33
C ALA A 17 19.34 19.82 -4.34
N ARG A 18 18.65 18.81 -4.83
CA ARG A 18 18.11 17.70 -4.03
C ARG A 18 19.21 16.97 -3.24
N ALA A 19 20.32 16.63 -3.90
CA ALA A 19 21.43 15.94 -3.22
C ALA A 19 22.06 16.81 -2.11
N ARG A 20 22.19 18.13 -2.33
CA ARG A 20 22.65 19.06 -1.30
C ARG A 20 21.68 19.13 -0.13
N LEU A 21 20.39 19.33 -0.42
CA LEU A 21 19.35 19.40 0.62
C LEU A 21 19.26 18.10 1.43
N ALA A 22 19.38 16.93 0.80
CA ALA A 22 19.39 15.65 1.51
C ALA A 22 20.57 15.56 2.50
N ALA A 23 21.77 16.03 2.12
CA ALA A 23 22.90 16.09 3.04
C ALA A 23 22.67 17.09 4.19
N ASP A 24 21.98 18.19 3.94
CA ASP A 24 21.60 19.15 5.00
C ASP A 24 20.53 18.57 5.93
N VAL A 25 19.56 17.85 5.42
CA VAL A 25 18.55 17.12 6.21
C VAL A 25 19.22 16.16 7.19
N GLU A 26 20.20 15.37 6.74
CA GLU A 26 20.96 14.48 7.63
C GLU A 26 21.68 15.25 8.75
N ARG A 27 22.34 16.37 8.41
CA ARG A 27 23.00 17.21 9.42
C ARG A 27 22.02 17.82 10.44
N LEU A 28 20.87 18.30 9.96
CA LEU A 28 19.83 18.85 10.83
C LEU A 28 19.25 17.78 11.75
N TYR A 29 19.02 16.59 11.25
CA TYR A 29 18.54 15.48 12.06
C TYR A 29 19.54 15.12 13.17
N GLN A 30 20.83 15.00 12.84
CA GLN A 30 21.90 14.72 13.82
C GLN A 30 22.00 15.79 14.92
N VAL A 31 21.79 17.07 14.58
CA VAL A 31 21.79 18.17 15.54
C VAL A 31 20.51 18.19 16.40
N ARG A 32 19.34 17.90 15.79
CA ARG A 32 18.06 17.85 16.49
C ARG A 32 17.98 16.67 17.45
N GLY A 33 18.59 15.56 17.06
CA GLY A 33 18.54 14.31 17.82
C GLY A 33 17.22 13.57 17.68
N HIS A 34 17.00 12.65 18.63
CA HIS A 34 15.82 11.80 18.64
C HIS A 34 14.51 12.59 18.70
N GLU A 35 13.56 12.29 17.79
CA GLU A 35 12.26 12.93 17.74
C GLU A 35 11.28 12.23 18.70
N PRO A 36 10.75 12.95 19.70
CA PRO A 36 9.81 12.37 20.67
C PRO A 36 8.58 11.76 19.98
N GLY A 37 8.27 10.52 20.34
CA GLY A 37 7.10 9.80 19.83
C GLY A 37 7.32 9.02 18.53
N LEU A 38 8.51 9.03 17.94
CA LEU A 38 8.94 8.05 16.95
C LEU A 38 9.67 6.89 17.66
N PRO A 39 9.40 5.64 17.28
CA PRO A 39 9.89 4.47 18.01
C PRO A 39 11.26 3.98 17.54
N SER A 40 12.12 4.85 17.06
CA SER A 40 13.46 4.51 16.56
C SER A 40 14.49 5.51 17.05
N GLU A 41 15.69 5.03 17.39
CA GLU A 41 16.83 5.80 17.85
C GLU A 41 17.98 5.67 16.83
N ALA A 42 17.72 6.02 15.57
CA ALA A 42 18.69 5.95 14.51
C ALA A 42 19.65 7.16 14.54
N ASP A 43 20.91 6.94 14.15
CA ASP A 43 21.93 8.01 14.11
C ASP A 43 21.75 8.94 12.91
N THR A 44 21.09 8.48 11.85
CA THR A 44 20.83 9.24 10.64
C THR A 44 19.34 9.24 10.29
N PHE A 45 18.88 10.26 9.57
CA PHE A 45 17.47 10.33 9.13
C PHE A 45 17.12 9.20 8.15
N ALA A 46 18.05 8.82 7.27
CA ALA A 46 17.87 7.71 6.34
C ALA A 46 17.72 6.37 7.06
N GLU A 47 18.45 6.14 8.16
CA GLU A 47 18.27 4.95 9.01
C GLU A 47 16.94 4.97 9.73
N LEU A 48 16.51 6.13 10.27
CA LEU A 48 15.21 6.30 10.88
C LEU A 48 14.08 5.94 9.91
N GLU A 49 14.12 6.52 8.69
CA GLU A 49 13.14 6.20 7.66
C GLU A 49 13.12 4.71 7.35
N THR A 50 14.29 4.09 7.14
CA THR A 50 14.40 2.67 6.81
C THR A 50 13.86 1.79 7.94
N ASP A 51 14.19 2.12 9.19
CA ASP A 51 13.70 1.37 10.36
C ASP A 51 12.18 1.43 10.46
N ILE A 52 11.60 2.63 10.38
CA ILE A 52 10.15 2.83 10.51
C ILE A 52 9.41 2.27 9.31
N GLN A 53 9.86 2.57 8.10
CA GLN A 53 9.14 2.19 6.88
C GLN A 53 9.17 0.69 6.61
N VAL A 54 10.28 0.01 6.93
CA VAL A 54 10.47 -1.38 6.54
C VAL A 54 10.83 -2.29 7.71
N HIS A 55 11.92 -2.01 8.44
CA HIS A 55 12.47 -2.97 9.39
C HIS A 55 11.47 -3.37 10.47
N ARG A 56 10.74 -2.41 11.01
CA ARG A 56 9.71 -2.66 12.03
C ARG A 56 8.56 -3.50 11.49
N TYR A 57 8.12 -3.24 10.25
CA TYR A 57 7.04 -4.00 9.63
C TYR A 57 7.46 -5.46 9.37
N VAL A 58 8.60 -5.67 8.75
CA VAL A 58 9.09 -7.02 8.41
C VAL A 58 9.59 -7.80 9.62
N ALA A 59 9.81 -7.15 10.75
CA ALA A 59 10.17 -7.80 12.02
C ALA A 59 8.95 -8.34 12.78
N ASN A 60 7.72 -8.07 12.34
CA ASN A 60 6.53 -8.61 12.97
C ASN A 60 6.57 -10.15 13.00
N PRO A 61 6.15 -10.78 14.10
CA PRO A 61 6.22 -12.22 14.25
C PRO A 61 5.26 -12.91 13.29
N GLN A 62 5.63 -14.12 12.87
CA GLN A 62 4.74 -14.94 12.06
C GLN A 62 3.41 -15.18 12.77
N PRO A 63 2.26 -14.82 12.18
CA PRO A 63 0.93 -15.03 12.77
C PRO A 63 0.62 -16.50 13.01
N LEU A 64 -0.14 -16.79 14.07
CA LEU A 64 -0.47 -18.18 14.45
C LEU A 64 -1.19 -18.95 13.33
N PHE A 65 -2.10 -18.30 12.61
CA PHE A 65 -2.85 -18.96 11.55
C PHE A 65 -1.96 -19.39 10.36
N SER A 66 -0.85 -18.69 10.10
CA SER A 66 0.11 -19.05 9.05
C SER A 66 1.00 -20.24 9.44
N ARG A 67 1.01 -20.62 10.73
CA ARG A 67 1.72 -21.80 11.25
C ARG A 67 0.89 -23.08 11.21
N LEU A 68 -0.41 -22.96 10.88
CA LEU A 68 -1.29 -24.14 10.81
C LEU A 68 -0.78 -25.12 9.73
N PRO A 69 -0.85 -26.44 9.96
CA PRO A 69 -0.41 -27.45 8.99
C PRO A 69 -1.33 -27.52 7.77
N PHE A 70 -2.47 -26.84 7.80
CA PHE A 70 -3.45 -26.75 6.72
C PHE A 70 -3.69 -25.27 6.35
N ASP A 71 -4.40 -25.05 5.26
CA ASP A 71 -4.80 -23.72 4.83
C ASP A 71 -5.88 -23.16 5.77
N TYR A 72 -5.65 -21.99 6.36
CA TYR A 72 -6.59 -21.34 7.28
C TYR A 72 -7.97 -21.09 6.64
N ARG A 73 -8.06 -21.06 5.31
CA ARG A 73 -9.33 -20.91 4.58
C ARG A 73 -10.27 -22.08 4.78
N PHE A 74 -9.79 -23.24 5.19
CA PHE A 74 -10.63 -24.38 5.62
C PHE A 74 -11.32 -24.13 6.98
N VAL A 75 -10.85 -23.13 7.75
CA VAL A 75 -11.55 -22.70 8.96
C VAL A 75 -12.82 -21.95 8.56
N PRO A 76 -13.99 -22.34 9.05
CA PRO A 76 -15.26 -21.70 8.69
C PRO A 76 -15.24 -20.18 8.93
N PRO A 77 -15.83 -19.36 8.04
CA PRO A 77 -15.80 -17.91 8.16
C PRO A 77 -16.23 -17.34 9.52
N PRO A 78 -17.27 -17.86 10.19
CA PRO A 78 -17.65 -17.40 11.54
C PRO A 78 -16.57 -17.61 12.59
N VAL A 79 -15.82 -18.72 12.49
CA VAL A 79 -14.72 -19.03 13.41
C VAL A 79 -13.52 -18.10 13.16
N ARG A 80 -13.22 -17.83 11.89
CA ARG A 80 -12.17 -16.85 11.51
C ARG A 80 -12.53 -15.47 12.03
N ALA A 81 -13.76 -15.01 11.83
CA ALA A 81 -14.23 -13.73 12.33
C ALA A 81 -14.18 -13.64 13.85
N ALA A 82 -14.58 -14.70 14.57
CA ALA A 82 -14.47 -14.76 16.02
C ALA A 82 -13.00 -14.71 16.49
N GLY A 83 -12.10 -15.38 15.76
CA GLY A 83 -10.65 -15.34 16.02
C GLY A 83 -10.08 -13.93 15.88
N LEU A 84 -10.44 -13.20 14.82
CA LEU A 84 -10.02 -11.81 14.63
C LEU A 84 -10.54 -10.90 15.76
N VAL A 85 -11.83 -11.02 16.13
CA VAL A 85 -12.40 -10.25 17.25
C VAL A 85 -11.71 -10.58 18.57
N LEU A 86 -11.31 -11.85 18.79
CA LEU A 86 -10.57 -12.23 19.99
C LEU A 86 -9.17 -11.63 20.00
N ILE A 87 -8.46 -11.67 18.86
CA ILE A 87 -7.14 -11.05 18.71
C ILE A 87 -7.22 -9.56 19.00
N ASP A 88 -8.19 -8.88 18.41
CA ASP A 88 -8.45 -7.45 18.64
C ASP A 88 -8.72 -7.14 20.13
N ARG A 89 -9.52 -7.96 20.81
CA ARG A 89 -9.79 -7.82 22.26
C ARG A 89 -8.55 -8.08 23.14
N LEU A 90 -7.68 -8.97 22.75
CA LEU A 90 -6.44 -9.28 23.47
C LEU A 90 -5.36 -8.22 23.25
N HIS A 91 -5.46 -7.48 22.14
CA HIS A 91 -4.59 -6.36 21.79
C HIS A 91 -5.42 -5.08 21.63
N PRO A 92 -6.10 -4.59 22.70
CA PRO A 92 -6.97 -3.44 22.57
C PRO A 92 -6.19 -2.24 22.10
N VAL A 93 -6.63 -1.67 21.00
CA VAL A 93 -6.13 -0.42 20.45
C VAL A 93 -6.67 0.73 21.30
N GLY A 94 -5.98 1.07 22.29
CA GLY A 94 -6.38 2.11 23.22
C GLY A 94 -5.21 2.86 23.83
N ALA A 95 -3.97 2.44 23.50
CA ALA A 95 -2.83 3.23 23.88
C ALA A 95 -2.75 4.43 22.94
N THR A 96 -3.04 5.60 23.43
CA THR A 96 -2.79 6.90 22.78
C THR A 96 -1.34 7.08 22.32
N GLU A 97 -0.47 6.14 22.65
CA GLU A 97 0.96 6.05 22.35
C GLU A 97 1.31 4.97 21.33
N ALA A 98 0.33 4.20 20.78
CA ALA A 98 0.63 3.18 19.78
C ALA A 98 1.21 3.81 18.50
N PHE A 99 2.22 3.17 17.92
CA PHE A 99 2.82 3.56 16.67
C PHE A 99 2.77 2.39 15.67
N PRO A 100 2.34 2.62 14.40
CA PRO A 100 1.70 3.84 13.90
C PRO A 100 0.30 4.04 14.50
N ARG A 101 -0.18 5.28 14.56
CA ARG A 101 -1.55 5.59 14.96
C ARG A 101 -2.51 5.24 13.82
N TRP A 102 -3.63 4.67 14.16
CA TRP A 102 -4.68 4.40 13.19
C TRP A 102 -5.83 5.41 13.36
N PRO A 103 -6.48 5.90 12.31
CA PRO A 103 -6.23 5.62 10.88
C PRO A 103 -5.18 6.52 10.23
N GLN A 104 -4.50 7.40 10.96
CA GLN A 104 -3.52 8.34 10.43
C GLN A 104 -2.28 8.41 11.31
N GLU A 105 -1.09 8.30 10.69
CA GLU A 105 0.21 8.46 11.35
C GLU A 105 1.04 9.51 10.62
N PRO A 106 0.96 10.78 11.03
CA PRO A 106 1.64 11.86 10.32
C PRO A 106 3.08 12.10 10.77
N ARG A 107 3.51 11.59 11.93
CA ARG A 107 4.75 12.03 12.61
C ARG A 107 6.01 11.89 11.76
N LEU A 108 6.17 10.79 11.01
CA LEU A 108 7.33 10.62 10.14
C LEU A 108 7.29 11.58 8.96
N ASP A 109 6.13 11.73 8.31
CA ASP A 109 5.98 12.65 7.18
C ASP A 109 6.09 14.12 7.62
N ASP A 110 5.59 14.48 8.80
CA ASP A 110 5.71 15.83 9.38
C ASP A 110 7.18 16.15 9.74
N LEU A 111 7.91 15.21 10.34
CA LEU A 111 9.35 15.35 10.60
C LEU A 111 10.13 15.54 9.30
N ARG A 112 9.88 14.70 8.30
CA ARG A 112 10.49 14.81 6.97
C ARG A 112 10.25 16.19 6.36
N THR A 113 9.00 16.63 6.35
CA THR A 113 8.62 17.93 5.79
C THR A 113 9.33 19.08 6.53
N SER A 114 9.41 19.03 7.85
CA SER A 114 10.11 20.02 8.66
C SER A 114 11.60 20.09 8.32
N LEU A 115 12.29 18.95 8.31
CA LEU A 115 13.72 18.88 8.01
C LEU A 115 14.05 19.40 6.61
N TRP A 116 13.28 19.00 5.58
CA TRP A 116 13.46 19.49 4.22
C TRP A 116 13.20 21.01 4.11
N SER A 117 12.19 21.52 4.80
CA SER A 117 11.88 22.95 4.81
C SER A 117 12.96 23.78 5.49
N GLU A 118 13.51 23.30 6.60
CA GLU A 118 14.60 23.96 7.31
C GLU A 118 15.90 23.94 6.48
N ALA A 119 16.23 22.81 5.84
CA ALA A 119 17.39 22.70 4.96
C ALA A 119 17.28 23.66 3.78
N ALA A 120 16.12 23.74 3.14
CA ALA A 120 15.87 24.66 2.03
C ALA A 120 16.00 26.13 2.46
N ALA A 121 15.38 26.49 3.60
CA ALA A 121 15.46 27.85 4.15
C ALA A 121 16.91 28.26 4.46
N ALA A 122 17.69 27.36 5.07
CA ALA A 122 19.11 27.60 5.36
C ALA A 122 19.96 27.76 4.08
N ALA A 123 19.59 27.08 3.00
CA ALA A 123 20.24 27.20 1.69
C ALA A 123 19.74 28.37 0.85
N GLY A 124 18.76 29.14 1.33
CA GLY A 124 18.11 30.22 0.56
C GLY A 124 17.30 29.70 -0.63
N LEU A 125 16.83 28.44 -0.55
CA LEU A 125 16.01 27.79 -1.57
C LEU A 125 14.55 27.73 -1.12
N MET A 126 13.64 27.62 -2.08
CA MET A 126 12.24 27.31 -1.83
C MET A 126 11.96 25.89 -2.31
N LEU A 127 11.31 25.10 -1.47
CA LEU A 127 10.79 23.81 -1.91
C LEU A 127 9.60 24.00 -2.83
N GLU A 128 9.48 23.13 -3.81
CA GLU A 128 8.26 23.06 -4.62
C GLU A 128 7.12 22.46 -3.79
N THR A 129 5.90 22.94 -4.03
CA THR A 129 4.73 22.22 -3.54
C THR A 129 4.63 20.90 -4.30
N PRO A 130 4.46 19.75 -3.62
CA PRO A 130 4.26 18.47 -4.30
C PRO A 130 3.11 18.59 -5.31
N THR A 131 3.43 18.47 -6.59
CA THR A 131 2.45 18.52 -7.67
C THR A 131 2.68 17.36 -8.62
N TYR A 132 1.61 16.67 -8.91
CA TYR A 132 1.53 15.54 -9.84
C TYR A 132 1.16 16.03 -11.25
N PRO A 133 1.10 15.14 -12.27
CA PRO A 133 0.71 15.54 -13.61
C PRO A 133 -0.52 16.46 -13.63
N ASP A 134 -0.54 17.42 -14.53
CA ASP A 134 -1.59 18.43 -14.67
C ASP A 134 -1.84 19.31 -13.42
N GLY A 135 -0.81 19.48 -12.58
CA GLY A 135 -0.88 20.29 -11.37
C GLY A 135 -1.74 19.68 -10.25
N ARG A 136 -1.96 18.37 -10.29
CA ARG A 136 -2.75 17.66 -9.28
C ARG A 136 -2.03 17.62 -7.94
N ARG A 137 -2.79 17.65 -6.84
CA ARG A 137 -2.27 17.75 -5.47
C ARG A 137 -1.82 16.44 -4.83
N GLY A 138 -1.98 15.31 -5.53
CA GLY A 138 -1.61 13.97 -5.09
C GLY A 138 -2.07 12.95 -6.12
N ALA A 139 -1.82 11.66 -5.87
CA ALA A 139 -2.32 10.60 -6.72
C ALA A 139 -3.31 9.68 -6.00
N VAL A 140 -4.17 9.01 -6.77
CA VAL A 140 -5.09 7.97 -6.27
C VAL A 140 -4.91 6.72 -7.12
N LEU A 141 -4.78 5.58 -6.45
CA LEU A 141 -4.78 4.25 -7.05
C LEU A 141 -6.00 3.47 -6.56
N LEU A 142 -6.85 3.03 -7.48
CA LEU A 142 -7.95 2.11 -7.19
C LEU A 142 -7.44 0.69 -7.44
N THR A 143 -7.48 -0.17 -6.42
CA THR A 143 -7.00 -1.54 -6.52
C THR A 143 -8.02 -2.53 -6.02
N HIS A 144 -8.05 -3.74 -6.61
CA HIS A 144 -9.02 -4.78 -6.28
C HIS A 144 -8.31 -6.13 -6.18
N ASP A 145 -8.47 -6.82 -5.06
CA ASP A 145 -7.95 -8.16 -4.84
C ASP A 145 -9.02 -9.22 -5.14
N ILE A 146 -8.70 -10.17 -6.01
CA ILE A 146 -9.57 -11.26 -6.40
C ILE A 146 -9.16 -12.54 -5.65
N ASP A 147 -9.77 -12.76 -4.49
CA ASP A 147 -9.39 -13.83 -3.56
C ASP A 147 -9.88 -15.22 -3.98
N SER A 148 -10.85 -15.29 -4.86
CA SER A 148 -11.38 -16.56 -5.37
C SER A 148 -11.82 -16.47 -6.83
N ARG A 149 -11.94 -17.63 -7.49
CA ARG A 149 -12.50 -17.69 -8.86
C ARG A 149 -13.94 -17.19 -8.94
N ALA A 150 -14.72 -17.34 -7.88
CA ALA A 150 -16.09 -16.88 -7.82
C ALA A 150 -16.21 -15.35 -7.88
N ASP A 151 -15.15 -14.63 -7.47
CA ASP A 151 -15.12 -13.19 -7.37
C ASP A 151 -14.71 -12.51 -8.69
N ILE A 152 -14.20 -13.28 -9.67
CA ILE A 152 -13.75 -12.74 -10.97
C ILE A 152 -14.89 -11.98 -11.66
N GLY A 153 -16.11 -12.54 -11.64
CA GLY A 153 -17.28 -11.87 -12.24
C GLY A 153 -17.68 -10.56 -11.54
N GLY A 154 -17.35 -10.42 -10.26
CA GLY A 154 -17.68 -9.21 -9.48
C GLY A 154 -16.86 -7.99 -9.87
N ILE A 155 -15.69 -8.17 -10.50
CA ILE A 155 -14.89 -7.03 -10.98
C ILE A 155 -15.62 -6.24 -12.08
N SER A 156 -16.43 -6.92 -12.91
CA SER A 156 -17.22 -6.24 -13.95
C SER A 156 -18.20 -5.24 -13.36
N ASP A 157 -18.83 -5.56 -12.22
CA ASP A 157 -19.74 -4.64 -11.54
C ASP A 157 -18.99 -3.41 -11.01
N ILE A 158 -17.82 -3.62 -10.40
CA ILE A 158 -16.94 -2.53 -9.91
C ILE A 158 -16.54 -1.63 -11.09
N ARG A 159 -16.09 -2.19 -12.20
CA ARG A 159 -15.70 -1.44 -13.39
C ARG A 159 -16.85 -0.62 -13.98
N VAL A 160 -18.08 -1.08 -13.88
CA VAL A 160 -19.26 -0.30 -14.28
C VAL A 160 -19.40 1.00 -13.48
N LEU A 161 -19.10 0.97 -12.18
CA LEU A 161 -19.08 2.20 -11.35
C LEU A 161 -17.92 3.13 -11.73
N GLU A 162 -16.73 2.59 -11.85
CA GLU A 162 -15.50 3.35 -12.11
C GLU A 162 -15.53 4.05 -13.48
N ARG A 163 -16.06 3.36 -14.49
CA ARG A 163 -16.26 3.92 -15.84
C ARG A 163 -17.21 5.13 -15.89
N ARG A 164 -18.12 5.28 -14.92
CA ARG A 164 -18.96 6.48 -14.83
C ARG A 164 -18.16 7.76 -14.63
N PHE A 165 -16.95 7.63 -14.09
CA PHE A 165 -16.05 8.73 -13.79
C PHE A 165 -14.74 8.67 -14.60
N ASP A 166 -14.65 7.76 -15.58
CA ASP A 166 -13.45 7.53 -16.40
C ASP A 166 -12.20 7.23 -15.54
N LEU A 167 -12.37 6.40 -14.49
CA LEU A 167 -11.30 6.09 -13.55
C LEU A 167 -10.62 4.77 -13.92
N PRO A 168 -9.27 4.78 -14.10
CA PRO A 168 -8.49 3.56 -14.21
C PRO A 168 -8.41 2.84 -12.87
N SER A 169 -8.20 1.53 -12.89
CA SER A 169 -7.96 0.74 -11.70
C SER A 169 -6.95 -0.40 -11.94
N SER A 170 -6.62 -1.13 -10.89
CA SER A 170 -5.70 -2.26 -10.97
C SER A 170 -6.30 -3.48 -10.28
N VAL A 171 -6.08 -4.66 -10.86
CA VAL A 171 -6.72 -5.90 -10.41
C VAL A 171 -5.66 -6.94 -10.09
N GLY A 172 -5.67 -7.44 -8.85
CA GLY A 172 -4.77 -8.47 -8.36
C GLY A 172 -5.39 -9.85 -8.44
N PHE A 173 -4.68 -10.78 -9.08
CA PHE A 173 -5.08 -12.18 -9.14
C PHE A 173 -4.08 -13.08 -8.44
N ILE A 174 -4.60 -14.13 -7.80
CA ILE A 174 -3.79 -15.15 -7.12
C ILE A 174 -3.46 -16.27 -8.09
N PRO A 175 -2.19 -16.48 -8.47
CA PRO A 175 -1.77 -17.47 -9.46
C PRO A 175 -2.37 -18.87 -9.29
N ARG A 176 -2.43 -19.38 -8.06
CA ARG A 176 -2.93 -20.74 -7.78
C ARG A 176 -4.44 -20.84 -7.57
N ILE A 177 -5.16 -19.71 -7.47
CA ILE A 177 -6.56 -19.71 -7.02
C ILE A 177 -7.47 -19.02 -8.01
N SER A 178 -7.20 -17.75 -8.29
CA SER A 178 -8.07 -16.87 -9.07
C SER A 178 -7.46 -16.46 -10.41
N TRP A 179 -6.34 -17.06 -10.84
CA TRP A 179 -5.76 -16.75 -12.14
C TRP A 179 -6.77 -17.03 -13.24
N PRO A 180 -7.22 -16.01 -13.99
CA PRO A 180 -8.27 -16.17 -14.98
C PRO A 180 -7.72 -16.66 -16.31
N ASP A 181 -8.61 -17.02 -17.23
CA ASP A 181 -8.26 -17.24 -18.62
C ASP A 181 -7.73 -15.96 -19.26
N ARG A 182 -6.86 -16.13 -20.27
CA ARG A 182 -6.21 -15.01 -20.96
C ARG A 182 -7.22 -13.98 -21.52
N GLY A 183 -8.37 -14.43 -22.01
CA GLY A 183 -9.41 -13.54 -22.54
C GLY A 183 -9.91 -12.54 -21.50
N VAL A 184 -10.09 -12.97 -20.25
CA VAL A 184 -10.48 -12.07 -19.15
C VAL A 184 -9.40 -11.02 -18.87
N ILE A 185 -8.12 -11.41 -18.91
CA ILE A 185 -7.00 -10.48 -18.74
C ILE A 185 -6.97 -9.47 -19.88
N ASP A 186 -7.08 -9.95 -21.13
CA ASP A 186 -7.06 -9.09 -22.31
C ASP A 186 -8.23 -8.08 -22.29
N GLU A 187 -9.43 -8.49 -21.85
CA GLU A 187 -10.60 -7.62 -21.67
C GLU A 187 -10.35 -6.54 -20.58
N LEU A 188 -9.80 -6.91 -19.42
CA LEU A 188 -9.48 -5.96 -18.35
C LEU A 188 -8.42 -4.95 -18.77
N VAL A 189 -7.37 -5.42 -19.45
CA VAL A 189 -6.31 -4.53 -19.97
C VAL A 189 -6.87 -3.57 -21.03
N ALA A 190 -7.74 -4.05 -21.94
CA ALA A 190 -8.41 -3.21 -22.92
C ALA A 190 -9.36 -2.18 -22.27
N ASP A 191 -9.91 -2.49 -21.10
CA ASP A 191 -10.73 -1.60 -20.28
C ASP A 191 -9.91 -0.62 -19.42
N GLY A 192 -8.57 -0.58 -19.59
CA GLY A 192 -7.68 0.34 -18.87
C GLY A 192 -7.27 -0.14 -17.48
N CYS A 193 -7.47 -1.42 -17.14
CA CYS A 193 -7.00 -1.98 -15.89
C CYS A 193 -5.53 -2.40 -16.00
N GLU A 194 -4.76 -2.15 -14.95
CA GLU A 194 -3.47 -2.81 -14.74
C GLU A 194 -3.65 -4.11 -13.97
N ILE A 195 -2.88 -5.15 -14.32
CA ILE A 195 -2.94 -6.43 -13.63
C ILE A 195 -1.69 -6.58 -12.75
N TYR A 196 -1.89 -7.02 -11.49
CA TYR A 196 -0.79 -7.33 -10.58
C TYR A 196 -0.94 -8.73 -9.95
N CYS A 197 0.16 -9.25 -9.41
CA CYS A 197 0.17 -10.53 -8.71
C CYS A 197 -0.25 -10.34 -7.27
N HIS A 198 -1.33 -11.01 -6.84
CA HIS A 198 -1.79 -11.00 -5.47
C HIS A 198 -1.39 -12.31 -4.78
N ASP A 199 -0.18 -12.35 -4.14
CA ASP A 199 0.38 -13.57 -3.55
C ASP A 199 0.64 -14.68 -4.60
N LEU A 200 0.91 -15.89 -4.15
CA LEU A 200 0.90 -17.12 -4.96
C LEU A 200 -0.27 -18.04 -4.59
N GLY A 201 -0.61 -18.11 -3.33
CA GLY A 201 -1.59 -19.05 -2.80
C GLY A 201 -2.52 -18.48 -1.74
N HIS A 202 -2.27 -17.28 -1.25
CA HIS A 202 -3.07 -16.55 -0.26
C HIS A 202 -3.38 -17.37 1.02
N ASP A 203 -2.46 -18.23 1.41
CA ASP A 203 -2.58 -19.10 2.59
C ASP A 203 -1.86 -18.53 3.84
N GLY A 204 -1.32 -17.32 3.72
CA GLY A 204 -0.56 -16.63 4.75
C GLY A 204 0.82 -17.22 5.01
N LYS A 205 1.29 -18.12 4.16
CA LYS A 205 2.56 -18.85 4.35
C LYS A 205 3.70 -18.34 3.47
N LEU A 206 3.38 -17.70 2.36
CA LEU A 206 4.38 -17.28 1.36
C LEU A 206 5.58 -16.57 1.98
N PRO A 207 5.43 -15.54 2.84
CA PRO A 207 6.58 -14.81 3.38
C PRO A 207 7.49 -15.64 4.29
N TYR A 208 7.00 -16.78 4.81
CA TYR A 208 7.70 -17.60 5.80
C TYR A 208 8.27 -18.90 5.22
N ARG A 209 8.18 -19.07 3.90
CA ARG A 209 8.78 -20.19 3.17
C ARG A 209 10.26 -19.89 2.87
N ASP A 210 11.02 -20.92 2.57
CA ASP A 210 12.39 -20.75 2.09
C ASP A 210 12.44 -20.05 0.72
N LEU A 211 13.39 -19.14 0.55
CA LEU A 211 13.49 -18.30 -0.64
C LEU A 211 13.69 -19.09 -1.94
N PRO A 212 14.50 -20.20 -1.98
CA PRO A 212 14.60 -21.04 -3.16
C PRO A 212 13.26 -21.63 -3.60
N SER A 213 12.43 -22.09 -2.67
CA SER A 213 11.10 -22.62 -2.99
C SER A 213 10.16 -21.52 -3.51
N ILE A 214 10.21 -20.31 -2.95
CA ILE A 214 9.44 -19.18 -3.45
C ILE A 214 9.86 -18.83 -4.89
N ARG A 215 11.18 -18.75 -5.15
CA ARG A 215 11.73 -18.48 -6.46
C ARG A 215 11.26 -19.51 -7.48
N ALA A 216 11.41 -20.80 -7.17
CA ALA A 216 11.00 -21.88 -8.04
C ALA A 216 9.49 -21.86 -8.37
N ASP A 217 8.65 -21.40 -7.45
CA ASP A 217 7.22 -21.28 -7.67
C ASP A 217 6.86 -20.10 -8.60
N PHE A 218 7.49 -18.95 -8.46
CA PHE A 218 7.30 -17.81 -9.37
C PHE A 218 7.83 -18.14 -10.78
N ASP A 219 9.02 -18.73 -10.88
CA ASP A 219 9.60 -19.09 -12.17
C ASP A 219 8.70 -20.08 -12.90
N ARG A 220 8.20 -21.10 -12.21
CA ARG A 220 7.26 -22.09 -12.76
C ARG A 220 5.94 -21.46 -13.21
N PHE A 221 5.43 -20.50 -12.45
CA PHE A 221 4.23 -19.76 -12.84
C PHE A 221 4.48 -18.95 -14.13
N PHE A 222 5.57 -18.21 -14.21
CA PHE A 222 5.92 -17.41 -15.38
C PHE A 222 6.32 -18.25 -16.60
N GLU A 223 6.92 -19.41 -16.42
CA GLU A 223 7.16 -20.38 -17.50
C GLU A 223 5.84 -20.88 -18.09
N ALA A 224 4.90 -21.27 -17.25
CA ALA A 224 3.58 -21.74 -17.69
C ALA A 224 2.71 -20.62 -18.28
N ASN A 225 2.95 -19.35 -17.91
CA ASN A 225 2.16 -18.18 -18.29
C ASN A 225 3.06 -17.05 -18.83
N ALA A 226 3.92 -17.37 -19.82
CA ALA A 226 4.90 -16.41 -20.35
C ALA A 226 4.28 -15.07 -20.81
N TYR A 227 3.04 -15.10 -21.29
CA TYR A 227 2.28 -13.91 -21.66
C TYR A 227 1.97 -12.96 -20.46
N ALA A 228 1.96 -13.50 -19.24
CA ALA A 228 1.68 -12.73 -18.05
C ALA A 228 2.88 -11.88 -17.60
N ARG A 229 4.11 -12.30 -17.92
CA ARG A 229 5.33 -11.63 -17.44
C ARG A 229 5.42 -10.14 -17.78
N PRO A 230 5.10 -9.66 -18.98
CA PRO A 230 5.10 -8.23 -19.27
C PRO A 230 3.93 -7.46 -18.63
N LEU A 231 2.88 -8.14 -18.22
CA LEU A 231 1.67 -7.55 -17.62
C LEU A 231 1.78 -7.42 -16.10
N LEU A 232 2.34 -8.44 -15.44
CA LEU A 232 2.47 -8.50 -13.98
C LEU A 232 3.71 -7.74 -13.53
N ARG A 233 3.59 -6.43 -13.40
CA ARG A 233 4.69 -5.59 -12.93
C ARG A 233 4.68 -5.33 -11.44
N GLY A 234 3.58 -5.63 -10.76
CA GLY A 234 3.38 -5.40 -9.34
C GLY A 234 3.03 -6.63 -8.56
N PHE A 235 3.21 -6.50 -7.25
CA PHE A 235 2.89 -7.53 -6.28
C PHE A 235 2.10 -6.95 -5.11
N ARG A 236 1.24 -7.75 -4.51
CA ARG A 236 0.66 -7.55 -3.17
C ARG A 236 0.62 -8.87 -2.44
N SER A 237 1.19 -8.91 -1.25
CA SER A 237 1.16 -10.10 -0.41
C SER A 237 -0.23 -10.35 0.15
N GLY A 238 -0.65 -11.60 0.19
CA GLY A 238 -1.89 -12.01 0.84
C GLY A 238 -1.88 -11.60 2.31
N GLN A 239 -2.98 -11.00 2.76
CA GLN A 239 -3.13 -10.49 4.12
C GLN A 239 -2.05 -9.46 4.53
N LEU A 240 -1.41 -8.83 3.54
CA LEU A 240 -0.35 -7.84 3.73
C LEU A 240 0.87 -8.37 4.51
N LEU A 241 1.03 -9.68 4.66
CA LEU A 241 2.16 -10.28 5.37
C LEU A 241 3.46 -10.12 4.59
N MET A 242 4.51 -9.64 5.26
CA MET A 242 5.80 -9.40 4.63
C MET A 242 6.95 -9.80 5.55
N THR A 243 8.02 -10.30 4.96
CA THR A 243 9.32 -10.52 5.61
C THR A 243 10.42 -9.86 4.80
N ALA A 244 11.56 -9.59 5.43
CA ALA A 244 12.73 -9.05 4.74
C ALA A 244 13.19 -9.93 3.57
N GLY A 245 13.11 -11.25 3.74
CA GLY A 245 13.49 -12.20 2.70
C GLY A 245 12.59 -12.12 1.47
N LEU A 246 11.26 -12.11 1.67
CA LEU A 246 10.31 -11.98 0.56
C LEU A 246 10.47 -10.63 -0.14
N LEU A 247 10.48 -9.52 0.62
CA LEU A 247 10.60 -8.18 0.05
C LEU A 247 11.86 -8.03 -0.81
N GLY A 248 13.01 -8.53 -0.33
CA GLY A 248 14.25 -8.52 -1.11
C GLY A 248 14.21 -9.39 -2.37
N LEU A 249 13.36 -10.43 -2.39
CA LEU A 249 13.23 -11.34 -3.53
C LEU A 249 12.31 -10.77 -4.64
N LEU A 250 11.29 -9.97 -4.27
CA LEU A 250 10.26 -9.50 -5.20
C LEU A 250 10.81 -8.73 -6.40
N ALA A 251 11.91 -8.00 -6.23
CA ALA A 251 12.55 -7.24 -7.30
C ALA A 251 13.05 -8.09 -8.49
N GLU A 252 13.14 -9.43 -8.34
CA GLU A 252 13.49 -10.33 -9.44
C GLU A 252 12.38 -10.41 -10.52
N TRP A 253 11.12 -10.18 -10.14
CA TRP A 253 9.97 -10.29 -11.06
C TRP A 253 9.16 -9.00 -11.17
N PHE A 254 9.12 -8.20 -10.10
CA PHE A 254 8.21 -7.07 -9.98
C PHE A 254 8.97 -5.75 -9.92
N SER A 255 8.30 -4.70 -10.31
CA SER A 255 8.81 -3.33 -10.34
C SER A 255 8.28 -2.49 -9.19
N PHE A 256 7.15 -2.91 -8.61
CA PHE A 256 6.54 -2.27 -7.44
C PHE A 256 5.84 -3.30 -6.55
N ASP A 257 5.68 -2.94 -5.29
CA ASP A 257 4.92 -3.66 -4.27
C ASP A 257 3.82 -2.77 -3.69
N LEU A 258 2.72 -3.37 -3.28
CA LEU A 258 1.53 -2.72 -2.72
C LEU A 258 1.16 -3.32 -1.35
N SER A 259 2.13 -3.96 -0.68
CA SER A 259 1.84 -4.81 0.48
C SER A 259 1.88 -4.07 1.82
N LEU A 260 2.69 -3.01 1.96
CA LEU A 260 2.84 -2.35 3.24
C LEU A 260 1.76 -1.29 3.43
N PRO A 261 0.90 -1.39 4.46
CA PRO A 261 -0.01 -0.29 4.79
C PRO A 261 0.76 0.90 5.38
N ASP A 262 0.25 2.12 5.22
CA ASP A 262 0.78 3.26 5.99
C ASP A 262 0.47 3.07 7.47
N THR A 263 -0.79 2.71 7.77
CA THR A 263 -1.24 2.31 9.11
C THR A 263 -2.29 1.21 8.99
N GLU A 264 -2.15 0.15 9.75
CA GLU A 264 -3.16 -0.89 9.91
C GLU A 264 -3.40 -1.16 11.38
N HIS A 265 -4.65 -1.44 11.73
CA HIS A 265 -5.09 -1.75 13.07
C HIS A 265 -5.74 -3.13 13.11
N GLY A 266 -5.45 -3.93 14.14
CA GLY A 266 -6.09 -5.21 14.33
C GLY A 266 -5.93 -6.21 13.18
N GLY A 267 -4.96 -5.98 12.29
CA GLY A 267 -4.62 -6.85 11.17
C GLY A 267 -4.00 -8.18 11.61
N PRO A 268 -3.36 -8.91 10.70
CA PRO A 268 -2.82 -10.24 10.96
C PRO A 268 -1.79 -10.29 12.09
N TYR A 269 -1.19 -9.16 12.44
CA TYR A 269 -0.23 -9.04 13.54
C TYR A 269 -0.85 -8.73 14.90
N GLY A 270 -2.16 -8.44 14.96
CA GLY A 270 -2.89 -8.18 16.21
C GLY A 270 -2.51 -6.90 16.94
N SER A 271 -1.75 -6.02 16.29
CA SER A 271 -1.32 -4.71 16.82
C SER A 271 -1.29 -3.71 15.69
N ASN A 272 -1.10 -2.43 16.00
CA ASN A 272 -0.89 -1.44 14.95
C ASN A 272 0.41 -1.75 14.21
N ALA A 273 0.33 -1.79 12.90
CA ALA A 273 1.46 -2.02 12.01
C ALA A 273 1.37 -1.09 10.79
N GLY A 274 2.50 -0.79 10.18
CA GLY A 274 2.53 0.03 8.97
C GLY A 274 3.87 0.72 8.78
N CYS A 275 4.05 1.28 7.59
CA CYS A 275 5.26 2.01 7.19
C CYS A 275 5.23 3.50 7.57
N ALA A 276 4.16 3.98 8.18
CA ALA A 276 3.96 5.34 8.72
C ALA A 276 4.24 6.47 7.71
N THR A 277 4.03 6.24 6.42
CA THR A 277 4.17 7.27 5.39
C THR A 277 3.13 7.11 4.29
N VAL A 278 2.69 8.24 3.74
CA VAL A 278 1.78 8.28 2.58
C VAL A 278 2.54 8.47 1.26
N HIS A 279 3.86 8.56 1.31
CA HIS A 279 4.71 8.71 0.13
C HIS A 279 5.31 7.36 -0.28
N PRO A 280 5.25 7.00 -1.56
CA PRO A 280 6.00 5.86 -2.09
C PRO A 280 7.51 6.00 -1.81
N PHE A 281 8.19 4.88 -1.67
CA PHE A 281 9.62 4.84 -1.44
C PHE A 281 10.26 3.61 -2.10
N LEU A 282 11.52 3.73 -2.48
CA LEU A 282 12.28 2.59 -2.97
C LEU A 282 12.80 1.76 -1.80
N VAL A 283 12.74 0.44 -1.94
CA VAL A 283 13.43 -0.53 -1.08
C VAL A 283 14.35 -1.35 -1.99
N ASP A 284 15.66 -1.09 -1.93
CA ASP A 284 16.67 -1.76 -2.78
C ASP A 284 16.29 -1.79 -4.29
N GLY A 285 15.58 -0.75 -4.77
CA GLY A 285 15.18 -0.59 -6.17
C GLY A 285 13.75 -1.03 -6.51
N LEU A 286 13.07 -1.76 -5.64
CA LEU A 286 11.63 -2.03 -5.72
C LEU A 286 10.85 -0.82 -5.20
N LEU A 287 9.85 -0.34 -5.93
CA LEU A 287 9.00 0.75 -5.45
C LEU A 287 7.90 0.18 -4.54
N GLU A 288 7.97 0.48 -3.25
CA GLU A 288 6.85 0.27 -2.34
C GLU A 288 5.87 1.45 -2.47
N ILE A 289 4.59 1.14 -2.67
CA ILE A 289 3.50 2.11 -2.72
C ILE A 289 2.55 1.77 -1.58
N PRO A 290 2.60 2.49 -0.46
CA PRO A 290 1.84 2.16 0.73
C PRO A 290 0.33 2.07 0.50
N LEU A 291 -0.31 1.04 1.08
CA LEU A 291 -1.76 0.96 1.17
C LEU A 291 -2.24 1.97 2.22
N THR A 292 -2.79 3.08 1.77
CA THR A 292 -3.09 4.21 2.65
C THR A 292 -4.53 4.30 3.12
N LEU A 293 -5.50 3.79 2.36
CA LEU A 293 -6.89 3.76 2.80
C LEU A 293 -7.23 2.40 3.43
N PRO A 294 -7.95 2.38 4.56
CA PRO A 294 -8.39 1.14 5.18
C PRO A 294 -9.20 0.26 4.22
N GLN A 295 -8.97 -1.05 4.25
CA GLN A 295 -9.64 -1.98 3.35
C GLN A 295 -11.15 -2.11 3.65
N ASP A 296 -11.95 -2.36 2.62
CA ASP A 296 -13.40 -2.56 2.72
C ASP A 296 -13.78 -3.67 3.72
N PHE A 297 -13.09 -4.81 3.65
CA PHE A 297 -13.27 -5.92 4.58
C PHE A 297 -13.08 -5.47 6.04
N PHE A 298 -12.01 -4.72 6.31
CA PHE A 298 -11.66 -4.29 7.65
C PHE A 298 -12.74 -3.38 8.24
N LEU A 299 -13.11 -2.32 7.51
CA LEU A 299 -14.14 -1.38 7.95
C LEU A 299 -15.50 -2.06 8.16
N ALA A 300 -15.88 -2.96 7.26
CA ALA A 300 -17.18 -3.62 7.31
C ALA A 300 -17.26 -4.74 8.34
N ASN A 301 -16.20 -5.54 8.50
CA ASN A 301 -16.27 -6.81 9.24
C ASN A 301 -15.53 -6.77 10.57
N VAL A 302 -14.50 -5.98 10.72
CA VAL A 302 -13.77 -5.79 11.99
C VAL A 302 -14.36 -4.60 12.74
N GLU A 303 -14.34 -3.42 12.15
CA GLU A 303 -14.85 -2.17 12.73
C GLU A 303 -16.38 -2.12 12.79
N LYS A 304 -17.07 -2.93 11.99
CA LYS A 304 -18.56 -2.96 11.92
C LYS A 304 -19.20 -1.64 11.51
N TYR A 305 -18.50 -0.84 10.72
CA TYR A 305 -19.00 0.45 10.27
C TYR A 305 -20.18 0.29 9.30
N ASP A 306 -21.13 1.21 9.38
CA ASP A 306 -22.15 1.37 8.35
C ASP A 306 -21.57 2.09 7.11
N SER A 307 -22.37 2.21 6.06
CA SER A 307 -21.96 2.84 4.80
C SER A 307 -21.49 4.28 4.97
N ALA A 308 -22.17 5.07 5.81
CA ALA A 308 -21.86 6.48 6.03
C ALA A 308 -20.51 6.63 6.75
N ARG A 309 -20.24 5.79 7.76
CA ARG A 309 -19.00 5.80 8.52
C ARG A 309 -17.83 5.26 7.70
N MET A 310 -18.03 4.20 6.90
CA MET A 310 -17.02 3.74 5.94
C MET A 310 -16.61 4.88 5.01
N LEU A 311 -17.59 5.53 4.39
CA LEU A 311 -17.35 6.63 3.45
C LEU A 311 -16.67 7.82 4.13
N SER A 312 -17.11 8.25 5.33
CA SER A 312 -16.45 9.34 6.04
C SER A 312 -14.99 9.00 6.39
N THR A 313 -14.72 7.79 6.86
CA THR A 313 -13.34 7.35 7.16
C THR A 313 -12.45 7.42 5.92
N TRP A 314 -12.93 6.93 4.78
CA TRP A 314 -12.20 7.02 3.52
C TRP A 314 -11.99 8.46 3.05
N ARG A 315 -13.01 9.34 3.15
CA ARG A 315 -12.91 10.74 2.77
C ARG A 315 -11.90 11.51 3.62
N ASP A 316 -11.96 11.33 4.93
CA ASP A 316 -11.06 12.01 5.88
C ASP A 316 -9.60 11.56 5.63
N LYS A 317 -9.39 10.26 5.39
CA LYS A 317 -8.07 9.72 5.09
C LYS A 317 -7.57 10.17 3.72
N LEU A 318 -8.42 10.14 2.69
CA LEU A 318 -8.09 10.64 1.35
C LEU A 318 -7.64 12.10 1.40
N GLU A 319 -8.39 12.95 2.08
CA GLU A 319 -8.04 14.37 2.22
C GLU A 319 -6.69 14.53 2.96
N ALA A 320 -6.48 13.79 4.05
CA ALA A 320 -5.23 13.84 4.81
C ALA A 320 -4.01 13.41 3.97
N VAL A 321 -4.17 12.39 3.13
CA VAL A 321 -3.12 11.92 2.20
C VAL A 321 -2.83 12.98 1.13
N LEU A 322 -3.87 13.50 0.48
CA LEU A 322 -3.72 14.49 -0.59
C LEU A 322 -3.19 15.83 -0.07
N ALA A 323 -3.54 16.22 1.15
CA ALA A 323 -3.02 17.45 1.79
C ALA A 323 -1.48 17.39 1.99
N ARG A 324 -0.90 16.19 2.07
CA ARG A 324 0.55 15.96 2.16
C ARG A 324 1.22 15.75 0.80
N GLY A 325 0.47 15.82 -0.31
CA GLY A 325 1.01 15.46 -1.61
C GLY A 325 1.37 13.96 -1.72
N GLY A 326 0.64 13.13 -1.00
CA GLY A 326 0.84 11.68 -0.94
C GLY A 326 0.06 10.91 -2.01
N VAL A 327 0.10 9.58 -1.90
CA VAL A 327 -0.61 8.65 -2.77
C VAL A 327 -1.69 7.92 -1.98
N ALA A 328 -2.95 8.14 -2.34
CA ALA A 328 -4.08 7.44 -1.77
C ALA A 328 -4.30 6.11 -2.50
N VAL A 329 -4.12 4.99 -1.81
CA VAL A 329 -4.31 3.65 -2.36
C VAL A 329 -5.54 3.04 -1.71
N VAL A 330 -6.53 2.73 -2.53
CA VAL A 330 -7.77 2.06 -2.13
C VAL A 330 -7.66 0.58 -2.46
N ASN A 331 -7.98 -0.30 -1.53
CA ASN A 331 -8.12 -1.73 -1.81
C ASN A 331 -9.53 -2.21 -1.47
N THR A 332 -10.21 -2.78 -2.46
CA THR A 332 -11.51 -3.43 -2.27
C THR A 332 -11.50 -4.85 -2.83
N HIS A 333 -12.43 -5.66 -2.35
CA HIS A 333 -12.57 -7.05 -2.77
C HIS A 333 -13.98 -7.25 -3.34
N PRO A 334 -14.15 -7.77 -4.56
CA PRO A 334 -15.47 -7.99 -5.16
C PRO A 334 -16.39 -8.87 -4.31
N VAL A 335 -15.86 -9.77 -3.49
CA VAL A 335 -16.65 -10.56 -2.53
C VAL A 335 -17.35 -9.68 -1.49
N TRP A 336 -16.78 -8.54 -1.14
CA TRP A 336 -17.32 -7.58 -0.17
C TRP A 336 -17.96 -6.37 -0.87
N THR A 337 -17.30 -5.78 -1.84
CA THR A 337 -17.78 -4.61 -2.59
C THR A 337 -18.47 -5.06 -3.87
N ASN A 338 -19.78 -5.30 -3.79
CA ASN A 338 -20.62 -5.69 -4.93
C ASN A 338 -22.08 -5.27 -4.71
N PRO A 339 -22.93 -5.25 -5.76
CA PRO A 339 -24.33 -4.77 -5.68
C PRO A 339 -25.22 -5.50 -4.65
N ARG A 340 -24.86 -6.73 -4.25
CA ARG A 340 -25.63 -7.50 -3.24
C ARG A 340 -25.28 -7.08 -1.82
N ARG A 341 -24.15 -6.38 -1.62
CA ARG A 341 -23.68 -5.86 -0.34
C ARG A 341 -23.86 -4.35 -0.30
N GLN A 342 -25.09 -3.93 -0.10
CA GLN A 342 -25.51 -2.52 -0.21
C GLN A 342 -24.67 -1.55 0.62
N ARG A 343 -24.18 -1.97 1.77
CA ARG A 343 -23.37 -1.15 2.68
C ARG A 343 -22.03 -0.78 2.04
N GLU A 344 -21.24 -1.77 1.66
CA GLU A 344 -19.92 -1.62 1.08
C GLU A 344 -20.00 -0.98 -0.31
N TRP A 345 -21.00 -1.41 -1.09
CA TRP A 345 -21.26 -0.89 -2.43
C TRP A 345 -21.58 0.61 -2.45
N ALA A 346 -22.49 1.05 -1.56
CA ALA A 346 -22.85 2.46 -1.45
C ALA A 346 -21.69 3.32 -0.94
N ALA A 347 -20.90 2.79 0.02
CA ALA A 347 -19.73 3.49 0.50
C ALA A 347 -18.67 3.66 -0.61
N TYR A 348 -18.42 2.61 -1.41
CA TYR A 348 -17.47 2.68 -2.52
C TYR A 348 -17.95 3.62 -3.63
N ALA A 349 -19.23 3.58 -4.01
CA ALA A 349 -19.78 4.51 -4.98
C ALA A 349 -19.59 5.98 -4.54
N GLY A 350 -19.87 6.29 -3.27
CA GLY A 350 -19.64 7.63 -2.73
C GLY A 350 -18.15 8.02 -2.65
N LEU A 351 -17.26 7.04 -2.47
CA LEU A 351 -15.82 7.27 -2.54
C LEU A 351 -15.39 7.65 -3.97
N LEU A 352 -15.89 6.95 -5.00
CA LEU A 352 -15.57 7.27 -6.41
C LEU A 352 -16.01 8.68 -6.79
N GLU A 353 -17.20 9.12 -6.35
CA GLU A 353 -17.66 10.50 -6.52
C GLU A 353 -16.67 11.49 -5.86
N THR A 354 -16.21 11.16 -4.65
CA THR A 354 -15.25 11.99 -3.92
C THR A 354 -13.90 12.05 -4.65
N VAL A 355 -13.39 10.91 -5.11
CA VAL A 355 -12.13 10.81 -5.87
C VAL A 355 -12.19 11.61 -7.16
N ALA A 356 -13.30 11.51 -7.91
CA ALA A 356 -13.49 12.25 -9.16
C ALA A 356 -13.43 13.78 -8.93
N GLY A 357 -13.91 14.26 -7.79
CA GLY A 357 -13.91 15.69 -7.41
C GLY A 357 -12.66 16.17 -6.65
N ALA A 358 -11.76 15.25 -6.25
CA ALA A 358 -10.67 15.56 -5.32
C ALA A 358 -9.50 16.36 -5.91
N GLY A 359 -9.44 16.56 -7.23
CA GLY A 359 -8.30 17.22 -7.87
C GLY A 359 -7.00 16.40 -7.79
N ALA A 360 -7.12 15.09 -7.62
CA ALA A 360 -6.01 14.15 -7.63
C ALA A 360 -5.75 13.56 -9.02
N TRP A 361 -4.56 13.03 -9.23
CA TRP A 361 -4.24 12.24 -10.41
C TRP A 361 -4.63 10.78 -10.17
N VAL A 362 -5.77 10.36 -10.73
CA VAL A 362 -6.15 8.94 -10.68
C VAL A 362 -5.38 8.20 -11.77
N THR A 363 -4.66 7.17 -11.37
CA THR A 363 -3.68 6.51 -12.26
C THR A 363 -3.47 5.05 -11.87
N THR A 364 -2.59 4.35 -12.57
CA THR A 364 -2.15 2.99 -12.22
C THR A 364 -0.77 2.98 -11.56
N PRO A 365 -0.43 1.94 -10.79
CA PRO A 365 0.88 1.82 -10.14
C PRO A 365 2.07 1.94 -11.10
N SER A 366 2.00 1.34 -12.29
CA SER A 366 3.08 1.46 -13.28
C SER A 366 3.24 2.87 -13.84
N GLN A 367 2.14 3.58 -14.07
CA GLN A 367 2.18 4.98 -14.52
C GLN A 367 2.76 5.87 -13.42
N LEU A 368 2.30 5.70 -12.17
CA LEU A 368 2.85 6.42 -11.02
C LEU A 368 4.35 6.18 -10.88
N ARG A 369 4.78 4.90 -10.93
CA ARG A 369 6.20 4.55 -10.86
C ARG A 369 7.02 5.20 -11.96
N GLY A 370 6.55 5.13 -13.19
CA GLY A 370 7.23 5.73 -14.35
C GLY A 370 7.44 7.23 -14.17
N TRP A 371 6.42 7.91 -13.70
CA TRP A 371 6.48 9.35 -13.45
C TRP A 371 7.42 9.69 -12.28
N LEU A 372 7.32 9.01 -11.14
CA LEU A 372 8.18 9.22 -9.97
C LEU A 372 9.67 8.99 -10.30
N LEU A 373 9.98 7.91 -11.04
CA LEU A 373 11.36 7.64 -11.46
C LEU A 373 11.86 8.65 -12.50
N GLY A 374 10.97 9.23 -13.30
CA GLY A 374 11.28 10.38 -14.16
C GLY A 374 11.76 11.56 -13.32
N LEU A 375 11.06 11.92 -12.24
CA LEU A 375 11.48 12.99 -11.31
C LEU A 375 12.79 12.67 -10.59
N ARG A 376 13.02 11.39 -10.26
CA ARG A 376 14.27 10.96 -9.60
C ARG A 376 15.49 11.19 -10.48
N ASN A 377 15.38 10.90 -11.76
CA ASN A 377 16.47 10.85 -12.71
C ASN A 377 16.65 12.17 -13.49
N GLY A 378 15.61 13.02 -13.52
CA GLY A 378 15.53 14.23 -14.34
C GLY A 378 16.05 15.44 -13.75
#